data_990eedaf5cb9640084dc4faf78ef477d
#
_entry.id   990eedaf5cb9640084dc4faf78ef477d
#
_cell.length_a   1.000
_cell.length_b   1.000
_cell.length_c   1.000
_cell.angle_alpha   90.00
_cell.angle_beta   90.00
_cell.angle_gamma   90.00
#
_symmetry.space_group_name_H-M   'P 1'
#
loop_
_entity.id
_entity.type
_entity.pdbx_description
1 polymer ?
#
loop_
_entity_poly.entity_id
_entity_poly.type
_entity_poly.pdbx_seq_one_letter_code
_entity_poly.pdbx_strand_id
1 'polypeptide(L)'
;MTILALSLYTAALPLYNSHSNPQNLTPHLSMSACFSRSPESIFSHSRQPKMPTSIHTSRTDSARTDPFSRNPNGPQIDDHVFDYAKFCRPSFSDLVSCVPICENQPKTLNHDEDEGDLWLRLKDEARSDIEQEPILSNFYFSSILCHDSLASALANHLSIKLSNSSLPSGTLYDLFLGVVAGDQEIIKAVKDDLRAVKERDPACISYVHCFVNFKGFLACQAHRIAHKLWSQGRKILAILIQNRASEVFAVDIHPGARIGRGILLDHATGVVIGETAVIGDNVSILHNVTLGGTGKACGDRHPKIGDGVLIGAGTCVLGNVRIGDGAKIGAGSVVLKPVPPRTTAVGNPARLVGGKENPIRLDKIPSLTMDHTSHVSEWSDYVI
;
A
#
# COMPACT_ATOMS: atom_id res chain seq x y z
N MET A 1 -52.69 15.26 -28.80
CA MET A 1 -53.36 13.98 -29.02
C MET A 1 -52.27 12.93 -28.97
N THR A 2 -52.13 12.10 -28.02
CA THR A 2 -52.96 11.29 -27.13
C THR A 2 -52.09 10.91 -25.93
N ILE A 3 -52.40 11.21 -24.77
CA ILE A 3 -52.60 10.79 -23.43
C ILE A 3 -52.83 9.25 -23.28
N LEU A 4 -52.15 8.66 -22.32
CA LEU A 4 -52.57 7.53 -21.47
C LEU A 4 -51.30 6.87 -20.86
N ALA A 5 -51.17 6.49 -19.62
CA ALA A 5 -51.86 6.68 -18.34
C ALA A 5 -51.02 5.94 -17.30
N LEU A 6 -51.02 6.51 -16.11
CA LEU A 6 -50.46 5.93 -14.85
C LEU A 6 -51.06 4.55 -14.52
N SER A 7 -50.27 3.72 -13.83
CA SER A 7 -50.80 2.81 -12.85
C SER A 7 -49.91 2.73 -11.62
N LEU A 8 -50.43 3.30 -10.55
CA LEU A 8 -49.98 3.18 -9.16
C LEU A 8 -50.37 1.80 -8.63
N TYR A 9 -49.45 1.12 -7.95
CA TYR A 9 -49.80 0.03 -7.03
C TYR A 9 -49.27 0.37 -5.63
N THR A 10 -50.20 0.88 -4.83
CA THR A 10 -50.13 0.94 -3.37
C THR A 10 -50.63 -0.39 -2.82
N ALA A 11 -49.86 -1.07 -1.99
CA ALA A 11 -50.32 -2.12 -1.13
C ALA A 11 -49.97 -1.81 0.32
N ALA A 12 -51.02 -1.76 1.13
CA ALA A 12 -51.07 -1.32 2.51
C ALA A 12 -50.50 -2.37 3.47
N LEU A 13 -49.94 -1.88 4.58
CA LEU A 13 -49.65 -2.60 5.82
C LEU A 13 -50.95 -2.82 6.61
N PRO A 14 -51.08 -3.88 7.38
CA PRO A 14 -51.98 -3.90 8.53
C PRO A 14 -51.24 -3.66 9.84
N LEU A 15 -51.73 -2.67 10.55
CA LEU A 15 -51.51 -2.40 11.97
C LEU A 15 -52.16 -3.54 12.80
N TYR A 16 -51.43 -4.04 13.77
CA TYR A 16 -52.02 -4.77 14.88
C TYR A 16 -51.56 -4.17 16.20
N ASN A 17 -52.56 -3.73 16.96
CA ASN A 17 -52.41 -3.06 18.25
C ASN A 17 -52.76 -4.01 19.39
N SER A 18 -51.95 -3.93 20.44
CA SER A 18 -52.24 -3.91 21.89
C SER A 18 -52.72 -5.13 22.66
N HIS A 19 -52.02 -5.29 23.77
CA HIS A 19 -52.44 -5.71 25.13
C HIS A 19 -52.54 -7.20 25.46
N SER A 20 -51.61 -7.69 26.26
CA SER A 20 -51.80 -8.07 27.68
C SER A 20 -50.71 -9.06 28.14
N ASN A 21 -50.01 -8.69 29.20
CA ASN A 21 -49.24 -9.54 30.14
C ASN A 21 -50.25 -10.12 31.16
N PRO A 22 -50.04 -11.14 32.01
CA PRO A 22 -48.80 -11.78 32.42
C PRO A 22 -48.86 -13.31 32.70
N GLN A 23 -47.76 -13.82 33.21
CA GLN A 23 -47.56 -14.93 34.16
C GLN A 23 -47.14 -16.32 33.65
N ASN A 24 -45.92 -16.64 34.12
CA ASN A 24 -45.46 -17.91 34.68
C ASN A 24 -45.83 -19.23 33.98
N LEU A 25 -44.80 -19.90 33.54
CA LEU A 25 -44.59 -21.32 33.84
C LEU A 25 -43.27 -21.81 33.23
N THR A 26 -42.33 -22.15 34.11
CA THR A 26 -41.22 -23.05 33.83
C THR A 26 -41.76 -24.47 33.64
N PRO A 27 -41.10 -25.29 32.81
CA PRO A 27 -40.56 -26.49 33.40
C PRO A 27 -39.13 -26.82 33.00
N HIS A 28 -38.39 -27.23 34.00
CA HIS A 28 -37.21 -28.04 33.94
C HIS A 28 -37.42 -29.30 33.09
N LEU A 29 -36.44 -29.62 32.25
CA LEU A 29 -36.14 -31.00 31.88
C LEU A 29 -34.62 -31.13 31.70
N SER A 30 -34.06 -31.80 32.66
CA SER A 30 -32.73 -32.41 32.67
C SER A 30 -32.78 -33.75 31.91
N MET A 31 -31.71 -34.03 31.15
CA MET A 31 -31.18 -35.38 30.97
C MET A 31 -29.81 -35.20 30.28
N SER A 32 -28.70 -35.40 30.98
CA SER A 32 -28.02 -36.68 31.32
C SER A 32 -27.30 -37.28 30.10
N ALA A 33 -26.03 -37.07 30.11
CA ALA A 33 -24.90 -38.00 30.02
C ALA A 33 -25.03 -39.24 29.09
N CYS A 34 -24.10 -39.38 28.19
CA CYS A 34 -23.44 -40.63 27.80
C CYS A 34 -22.05 -40.36 27.28
N PHE A 35 -21.04 -40.61 28.11
CA PHE A 35 -20.03 -41.66 28.07
C PHE A 35 -19.13 -41.70 26.82
N SER A 36 -17.93 -41.20 27.01
CA SER A 36 -16.60 -41.81 26.83
C SER A 36 -16.48 -43.07 25.96
N ARG A 37 -15.56 -42.99 25.01
CA ARG A 37 -14.54 -44.01 24.74
C ARG A 37 -13.46 -43.45 23.79
N SER A 38 -12.25 -43.43 24.30
CA SER A 38 -11.00 -43.42 23.54
C SER A 38 -10.78 -44.82 22.93
N PRO A 39 -10.07 -44.92 21.83
CA PRO A 39 -9.16 -46.04 21.64
C PRO A 39 -7.70 -45.57 21.46
N GLU A 40 -6.88 -46.38 22.01
CA GLU A 40 -5.44 -46.35 22.11
C GLU A 40 -4.73 -46.48 20.75
N SER A 41 -3.57 -45.88 20.75
CA SER A 41 -2.33 -46.12 19.99
C SER A 41 -2.28 -47.30 19.02
N ILE A 42 -1.92 -47.01 17.77
CA ILE A 42 -1.12 -47.92 16.95
C ILE A 42 0.06 -47.11 16.38
N PHE A 43 1.23 -47.40 16.91
CA PHE A 43 2.53 -47.03 16.34
C PHE A 43 2.74 -47.78 15.03
N SER A 44 3.00 -47.04 13.96
CA SER A 44 3.71 -47.61 12.81
C SER A 44 4.80 -46.62 12.40
N HIS A 45 6.01 -47.12 12.51
CA HIS A 45 7.25 -46.51 12.03
C HIS A 45 7.19 -46.33 10.51
N SER A 46 7.42 -45.14 10.01
CA SER A 46 7.89 -44.93 8.66
C SER A 46 9.12 -44.04 8.65
N ARG A 47 10.15 -44.58 8.02
CA ARG A 47 11.52 -44.09 7.94
C ARG A 47 11.62 -42.75 7.20
N GLN A 48 12.36 -41.82 7.76
CA GLN A 48 12.90 -40.65 7.06
C GLN A 48 14.00 -41.07 6.07
N PRO A 49 14.07 -40.48 4.88
CA PRO A 49 15.24 -40.62 4.01
C PRO A 49 16.32 -39.64 4.47
N LYS A 50 17.51 -40.18 4.67
CA LYS A 50 18.76 -39.46 4.97
C LYS A 50 19.24 -38.70 3.72
N MET A 51 19.64 -37.46 3.88
CA MET A 51 20.46 -36.72 2.91
C MET A 51 21.89 -37.27 2.89
N PRO A 52 22.53 -37.32 1.71
CA PRO A 52 23.95 -37.68 1.63
C PRO A 52 24.83 -36.47 1.87
N THR A 53 25.79 -36.64 2.75
CA THR A 53 26.93 -35.76 3.06
C THR A 53 28.01 -35.90 1.97
N SER A 54 28.56 -34.74 1.64
CA SER A 54 29.91 -34.41 1.10
C SER A 54 30.73 -35.50 0.43
N ILE A 55 31.24 -35.19 -0.77
CA ILE A 55 32.37 -35.89 -1.39
C ILE A 55 33.47 -34.88 -1.74
N HIS A 56 34.65 -35.30 -1.37
CA HIS A 56 35.97 -34.70 -1.49
C HIS A 56 36.38 -34.35 -2.91
N THR A 57 37.15 -33.28 -2.99
CA THR A 57 38.06 -32.89 -4.07
C THR A 57 39.07 -33.99 -4.45
N SER A 58 39.27 -34.20 -5.73
CA SER A 58 40.57 -34.60 -6.29
C SER A 58 40.69 -34.09 -7.73
N ARG A 59 41.75 -33.31 -7.92
CA ARG A 59 42.29 -32.90 -9.22
C ARG A 59 42.85 -34.10 -9.95
N THR A 60 42.56 -34.22 -11.25
CA THR A 60 43.52 -34.75 -12.23
C THR A 60 43.27 -34.07 -13.59
N ASP A 61 44.38 -33.52 -14.11
CA ASP A 61 44.52 -33.05 -15.49
C ASP A 61 44.35 -34.18 -16.48
N SER A 62 43.69 -33.94 -17.60
CA SER A 62 44.14 -34.39 -18.93
C SER A 62 43.18 -33.98 -20.08
N ALA A 63 43.79 -33.27 -21.03
CA ALA A 63 43.63 -33.40 -22.50
C ALA A 63 42.26 -33.16 -23.17
N ARG A 64 42.29 -32.06 -23.93
CA ARG A 64 41.58 -31.76 -25.19
C ARG A 64 40.97 -32.92 -25.94
N THR A 65 39.72 -32.76 -26.38
CA THR A 65 39.25 -33.04 -27.75
C THR A 65 37.97 -32.23 -28.04
N ASP A 66 38.04 -31.35 -29.04
CA ASP A 66 36.90 -30.69 -29.67
C ASP A 66 36.11 -31.69 -30.53
N PRO A 67 34.77 -31.65 -30.49
CA PRO A 67 33.95 -32.26 -31.53
C PRO A 67 32.96 -31.25 -32.12
N PHE A 68 33.40 -30.36 -32.96
CA PHE A 68 32.50 -29.72 -33.94
C PHE A 68 33.19 -29.68 -35.30
N SER A 69 33.08 -30.80 -36.05
CA SER A 69 33.33 -30.80 -37.47
C SER A 69 32.12 -30.20 -38.19
N ARG A 70 32.35 -29.12 -38.92
CA ARG A 70 31.34 -28.45 -39.76
C ARG A 70 30.94 -29.33 -40.92
N ASN A 71 29.62 -29.48 -41.09
CA ASN A 71 29.00 -30.07 -42.29
C ASN A 71 28.71 -28.91 -43.28
N PRO A 72 29.22 -28.91 -44.54
CA PRO A 72 29.16 -27.78 -45.44
C PRO A 72 27.86 -27.60 -46.26
N ASN A 73 26.78 -28.30 -45.98
CA ASN A 73 25.54 -28.23 -46.76
C ASN A 73 24.29 -28.08 -45.88
N GLY A 74 24.15 -26.93 -45.18
CA GLY A 74 22.92 -26.53 -44.51
C GLY A 74 22.43 -25.17 -45.05
N PRO A 75 21.13 -24.87 -45.06
CA PRO A 75 20.61 -23.61 -45.60
C PRO A 75 21.09 -22.42 -44.80
N GLN A 76 21.52 -21.37 -45.54
CA GLN A 76 21.88 -20.06 -44.96
C GLN A 76 20.69 -19.47 -44.22
N ILE A 77 20.86 -19.22 -42.93
CA ILE A 77 19.95 -18.43 -42.11
C ILE A 77 20.52 -17.00 -42.13
N ASP A 78 19.66 -16.06 -42.56
CA ASP A 78 19.96 -14.62 -42.67
C ASP A 78 20.50 -14.05 -41.34
N ASP A 79 21.70 -13.48 -41.39
CA ASP A 79 22.42 -12.84 -40.27
C ASP A 79 21.84 -11.47 -39.79
N HIS A 80 20.59 -11.15 -40.14
CA HIS A 80 20.00 -9.83 -39.80
C HIS A 80 19.25 -9.78 -38.47
N VAL A 81 19.25 -10.83 -37.67
CA VAL A 81 18.47 -10.86 -36.40
C VAL A 81 19.32 -10.57 -35.14
N PHE A 82 20.64 -10.40 -35.23
CA PHE A 82 21.51 -10.25 -34.05
C PHE A 82 22.12 -8.85 -33.80
N ASP A 83 21.66 -7.83 -34.52
CA ASP A 83 22.24 -6.47 -34.35
C ASP A 83 21.55 -5.61 -33.27
N TYR A 84 20.50 -6.13 -32.59
CA TYR A 84 19.80 -5.40 -31.52
C TYR A 84 20.57 -5.35 -30.18
N ALA A 85 21.55 -6.20 -29.97
CA ALA A 85 22.30 -6.27 -28.71
C ALA A 85 23.51 -5.29 -28.64
N LYS A 86 23.84 -4.60 -29.72
CA LYS A 86 24.98 -3.68 -29.77
C LYS A 86 24.65 -2.23 -29.42
N PHE A 87 23.35 -1.86 -29.40
CA PHE A 87 22.92 -0.46 -29.20
C PHE A 87 22.58 -0.08 -27.76
N CYS A 88 22.65 -0.98 -26.78
CA CYS A 88 22.20 -0.72 -25.41
C CYS A 88 23.30 -0.85 -24.33
N ARG A 89 24.57 -0.61 -24.65
CA ARG A 89 25.61 -0.39 -23.63
C ARG A 89 26.16 1.02 -23.77
N PRO A 90 25.69 2.00 -22.96
CA PRO A 90 26.42 3.25 -22.81
C PRO A 90 27.82 2.93 -22.24
N SER A 91 28.85 3.55 -22.78
CA SER A 91 30.19 3.41 -22.23
C SER A 91 30.22 4.00 -20.82
N PHE A 92 31.05 3.43 -19.94
CA PHE A 92 31.13 3.85 -18.53
C PHE A 92 31.56 5.33 -18.38
N SER A 93 32.09 5.94 -19.41
CA SER A 93 32.44 7.37 -19.46
C SER A 93 31.24 8.30 -19.62
N ASP A 94 30.09 7.82 -20.11
CA ASP A 94 28.90 8.65 -20.31
C ASP A 94 28.03 8.75 -19.05
N LEU A 95 28.34 7.97 -18.01
CA LEU A 95 27.62 7.95 -16.72
C LEU A 95 28.17 8.91 -15.66
N VAL A 96 29.25 9.65 -15.95
CA VAL A 96 29.85 10.61 -15.00
C VAL A 96 29.73 12.04 -15.54
N SER A 97 28.56 12.42 -15.99
CA SER A 97 28.18 13.84 -16.09
C SER A 97 27.40 14.20 -14.84
N CYS A 98 28.12 14.65 -13.81
CA CYS A 98 27.53 15.27 -12.64
C CYS A 98 26.80 16.54 -13.09
N VAL A 99 25.49 16.45 -13.24
CA VAL A 99 24.64 17.63 -13.30
C VAL A 99 24.76 18.32 -11.94
N PRO A 100 25.10 19.63 -11.87
CA PRO A 100 25.11 20.33 -10.58
C PRO A 100 23.74 20.25 -9.95
N ILE A 101 23.69 19.77 -8.72
CA ILE A 101 22.48 19.82 -7.89
C ILE A 101 22.17 21.30 -7.71
N CYS A 102 21.15 21.80 -8.39
CA CYS A 102 20.57 23.10 -8.07
C CYS A 102 20.06 23.03 -6.62
N GLU A 103 20.70 23.77 -5.74
CA GLU A 103 20.18 24.07 -4.42
C GLU A 103 18.89 24.88 -4.57
N ASN A 104 17.77 24.16 -4.65
CA ASN A 104 16.46 24.80 -4.52
C ASN A 104 16.26 25.12 -3.04
N GLN A 105 16.39 26.39 -2.72
CA GLN A 105 15.87 26.93 -1.46
C GLN A 105 14.39 26.57 -1.31
N PRO A 106 13.91 26.20 -0.10
CA PRO A 106 12.50 25.89 0.11
C PRO A 106 11.68 27.15 -0.12
N LYS A 107 10.99 27.22 -1.25
CA LYS A 107 9.90 28.16 -1.48
C LYS A 107 8.79 27.80 -0.50
N THR A 108 8.47 28.71 0.40
CA THR A 108 7.23 28.69 1.17
C THR A 108 6.08 28.74 0.14
N LEU A 109 5.46 27.59 -0.11
CA LEU A 109 4.31 27.46 -1.00
C LEU A 109 3.10 28.06 -0.28
N ASN A 110 2.56 29.13 -0.85
CA ASN A 110 1.23 29.61 -0.52
C ASN A 110 0.21 28.57 -1.03
N HIS A 111 -0.46 27.90 -0.09
CA HIS A 111 -1.30 26.72 -0.33
C HIS A 111 -2.62 26.97 -1.08
N ASP A 112 -3.01 28.23 -1.31
CA ASP A 112 -4.37 28.56 -1.72
C ASP A 112 -4.57 28.83 -3.23
N GLU A 113 -3.51 28.98 -4.02
CA GLU A 113 -3.63 29.32 -5.45
C GLU A 113 -3.58 28.10 -6.42
N ASP A 114 -3.33 26.88 -5.93
CA ASP A 114 -2.99 25.71 -6.78
C ASP A 114 -4.11 24.64 -6.92
N GLU A 115 -5.33 24.90 -6.43
CA GLU A 115 -6.39 23.86 -6.44
C GLU A 115 -6.93 23.50 -7.82
N GLY A 116 -6.96 24.44 -8.77
CA GLY A 116 -7.41 24.19 -10.15
C GLY A 116 -6.35 23.55 -11.04
N ASP A 117 -5.10 23.73 -10.70
CA ASP A 117 -3.95 23.44 -11.57
C ASP A 117 -3.58 21.93 -11.62
N LEU A 118 -3.68 21.18 -10.51
CA LEU A 118 -3.22 19.78 -10.48
C LEU A 118 -4.01 18.86 -11.42
N TRP A 119 -5.32 19.04 -11.53
CA TRP A 119 -6.13 18.24 -12.45
C TRP A 119 -5.85 18.56 -13.92
N LEU A 120 -5.68 19.84 -14.25
CA LEU A 120 -5.28 20.27 -15.59
C LEU A 120 -3.89 19.73 -15.93
N ARG A 121 -2.95 19.82 -14.99
CA ARG A 121 -1.61 19.28 -15.14
C ARG A 121 -1.60 17.77 -15.39
N LEU A 122 -2.41 17.00 -14.65
CA LEU A 122 -2.59 15.57 -14.92
C LEU A 122 -3.06 15.30 -16.36
N LYS A 123 -4.02 16.10 -16.88
CA LYS A 123 -4.49 15.98 -18.26
C LYS A 123 -3.42 16.33 -19.29
N ASP A 124 -2.62 17.34 -19.01
CA ASP A 124 -1.55 17.78 -19.92
C ASP A 124 -0.40 16.78 -19.96
N GLU A 125 0.00 16.25 -18.80
CA GLU A 125 0.98 15.16 -18.72
C GLU A 125 0.47 13.92 -19.50
N ALA A 126 -0.82 13.53 -19.34
CA ALA A 126 -1.40 12.40 -20.06
C ALA A 126 -1.41 12.61 -21.59
N ARG A 127 -1.64 13.84 -22.08
CA ARG A 127 -1.56 14.16 -23.51
C ARG A 127 -0.14 14.04 -24.02
N SER A 128 0.83 14.58 -23.26
CA SER A 128 2.25 14.48 -23.60
C SER A 128 2.74 13.04 -23.66
N ASP A 129 2.30 12.21 -22.73
CA ASP A 129 2.64 10.77 -22.73
C ASP A 129 2.07 10.04 -23.95
N ILE A 130 0.85 10.41 -24.41
CA ILE A 130 0.24 9.86 -25.63
C ILE A 130 1.01 10.28 -26.88
N GLU A 131 1.52 11.52 -26.93
CA GLU A 131 2.34 11.99 -28.04
C GLU A 131 3.65 11.20 -28.15
N GLN A 132 4.25 10.81 -27.03
CA GLN A 132 5.46 10.00 -26.98
C GLN A 132 5.18 8.52 -27.26
N GLU A 133 4.07 7.98 -26.71
CA GLU A 133 3.69 6.58 -26.80
C GLU A 133 2.22 6.43 -27.24
N PRO A 134 1.92 6.54 -28.54
CA PRO A 134 0.54 6.52 -29.06
C PRO A 134 -0.26 5.25 -28.74
N ILE A 135 0.41 4.13 -28.43
CA ILE A 135 -0.23 2.88 -28.02
C ILE A 135 -1.00 3.05 -26.70
N LEU A 136 -0.65 4.02 -25.86
CA LEU A 136 -1.29 4.32 -24.59
C LEU A 136 -2.54 5.20 -24.71
N SER A 137 -2.91 5.65 -25.91
CA SER A 137 -4.03 6.57 -26.15
C SER A 137 -5.33 6.12 -25.49
N ASN A 138 -5.74 4.86 -25.72
CA ASN A 138 -6.98 4.33 -25.17
C ASN A 138 -6.90 4.21 -23.62
N PHE A 139 -5.75 3.86 -23.10
CA PHE A 139 -5.53 3.73 -21.66
C PHE A 139 -5.65 5.08 -20.94
N TYR A 140 -4.94 6.10 -21.40
CA TYR A 140 -5.00 7.44 -20.80
C TYR A 140 -6.33 8.13 -21.07
N PHE A 141 -6.93 7.91 -22.25
CA PHE A 141 -8.26 8.45 -22.52
C PHE A 141 -9.27 7.90 -21.50
N SER A 142 -9.35 6.58 -21.34
CA SER A 142 -10.30 5.94 -20.43
C SER A 142 -10.02 6.20 -18.94
N SER A 143 -8.74 6.38 -18.56
CA SER A 143 -8.36 6.55 -17.16
C SER A 143 -8.40 8.02 -16.69
N ILE A 144 -8.19 8.99 -17.61
CA ILE A 144 -7.99 10.39 -17.26
C ILE A 144 -8.76 11.33 -18.18
N LEU A 145 -8.52 11.30 -19.50
CA LEU A 145 -8.91 12.38 -20.39
C LEU A 145 -10.41 12.48 -20.64
N CYS A 146 -11.16 11.37 -20.60
CA CYS A 146 -12.61 11.36 -20.76
C CYS A 146 -13.37 11.83 -19.50
N HIS A 147 -12.66 12.07 -18.39
CA HIS A 147 -13.27 12.49 -17.13
C HIS A 147 -13.24 14.01 -16.96
N ASP A 148 -14.32 14.53 -16.32
CA ASP A 148 -14.46 15.97 -16.08
C ASP A 148 -13.73 16.42 -14.80
N SER A 149 -13.45 15.50 -13.88
CA SER A 149 -12.86 15.81 -12.59
C SER A 149 -11.90 14.71 -12.09
N LEU A 150 -11.00 15.09 -11.17
CA LEU A 150 -10.15 14.16 -10.45
C LEU A 150 -10.98 13.09 -9.71
N ALA A 151 -12.13 13.47 -9.17
CA ALA A 151 -13.03 12.55 -8.46
C ALA A 151 -13.55 11.43 -9.37
N SER A 152 -14.04 11.79 -10.56
CA SER A 152 -14.57 10.81 -11.52
C SER A 152 -13.46 9.93 -12.10
N ALA A 153 -12.29 10.49 -12.41
CA ALA A 153 -11.14 9.72 -12.87
C ALA A 153 -10.65 8.73 -11.82
N LEU A 154 -10.51 9.15 -10.55
CA LEU A 154 -10.11 8.29 -9.44
C LEU A 154 -11.13 7.17 -9.19
N ALA A 155 -12.41 7.51 -9.14
CA ALA A 155 -13.49 6.54 -8.95
C ALA A 155 -13.47 5.47 -10.07
N ASN A 156 -13.29 5.90 -11.33
CA ASN A 156 -13.20 5.00 -12.46
C ASN A 156 -11.96 4.10 -12.37
N HIS A 157 -10.79 4.69 -12.15
CA HIS A 157 -9.54 3.92 -12.11
C HIS A 157 -9.54 2.88 -10.99
N LEU A 158 -9.97 3.25 -9.78
CA LEU A 158 -10.11 2.32 -8.66
C LEU A 158 -11.17 1.27 -8.91
N SER A 159 -12.33 1.63 -9.51
CA SER A 159 -13.39 0.68 -9.80
C SER A 159 -12.94 -0.42 -10.75
N ILE A 160 -12.20 -0.08 -11.80
CA ILE A 160 -11.61 -1.04 -12.73
C ILE A 160 -10.59 -1.95 -12.02
N LYS A 161 -9.69 -1.38 -11.22
CA LYS A 161 -8.67 -2.14 -10.48
C LYS A 161 -9.26 -3.11 -9.44
N LEU A 162 -10.29 -2.68 -8.72
CA LEU A 162 -10.88 -3.45 -7.62
C LEU A 162 -12.04 -4.35 -8.05
N SER A 163 -12.50 -4.27 -9.30
CA SER A 163 -13.57 -5.11 -9.82
C SER A 163 -13.14 -6.58 -9.97
N ASN A 164 -14.12 -7.45 -10.04
CA ASN A 164 -13.96 -8.85 -10.45
C ASN A 164 -15.28 -9.35 -11.07
N SER A 165 -15.36 -10.63 -11.42
CA SER A 165 -16.56 -11.22 -12.06
C SER A 165 -17.83 -11.08 -11.23
N SER A 166 -17.72 -11.07 -9.88
CA SER A 166 -18.86 -10.96 -8.95
C SER A 166 -19.12 -9.53 -8.48
N LEU A 167 -18.19 -8.61 -8.73
CA LEU A 167 -18.27 -7.20 -8.33
C LEU A 167 -17.92 -6.31 -9.53
N PRO A 168 -18.90 -5.99 -10.38
CA PRO A 168 -18.68 -5.24 -11.62
C PRO A 168 -18.13 -3.83 -11.38
N SER A 169 -17.27 -3.35 -12.29
CA SER A 169 -16.66 -2.02 -12.19
C SER A 169 -17.68 -0.88 -12.19
N GLY A 170 -18.79 -0.99 -12.95
CA GLY A 170 -19.84 0.02 -12.95
C GLY A 170 -20.48 0.22 -11.57
N THR A 171 -20.77 -0.88 -10.85
CA THR A 171 -21.31 -0.82 -9.47
C THR A 171 -20.32 -0.16 -8.51
N LEU A 172 -19.03 -0.47 -8.65
CA LEU A 172 -17.99 0.16 -7.84
C LEU A 172 -17.79 1.62 -8.19
N TYR A 173 -17.90 1.98 -9.47
CA TYR A 173 -17.78 3.35 -9.94
C TYR A 173 -18.82 4.27 -9.29
N ASP A 174 -20.09 3.88 -9.36
CA ASP A 174 -21.19 4.66 -8.77
C ASP A 174 -21.00 4.83 -7.26
N LEU A 175 -20.58 3.75 -6.58
CA LEU A 175 -20.27 3.79 -5.16
C LEU A 175 -19.12 4.73 -4.84
N PHE A 176 -17.99 4.59 -5.54
CA PHE A 176 -16.78 5.35 -5.28
C PHE A 176 -16.97 6.83 -5.61
N LEU A 177 -17.59 7.12 -6.75
CA LEU A 177 -17.92 8.49 -7.15
C LEU A 177 -18.82 9.16 -6.11
N GLY A 178 -19.87 8.46 -5.64
CA GLY A 178 -20.75 8.99 -4.60
C GLY A 178 -20.05 9.29 -3.28
N VAL A 179 -19.02 8.52 -2.92
CA VAL A 179 -18.21 8.78 -1.72
C VAL A 179 -17.23 9.93 -1.94
N VAL A 180 -16.49 9.91 -3.04
CA VAL A 180 -15.40 10.86 -3.29
C VAL A 180 -15.94 12.25 -3.65
N ALA A 181 -16.95 12.34 -4.53
CA ALA A 181 -17.55 13.62 -4.90
C ALA A 181 -18.35 14.26 -3.75
N GLY A 182 -18.84 13.45 -2.83
CA GLY A 182 -19.58 13.92 -1.65
C GLY A 182 -18.71 14.42 -0.49
N ASP A 183 -17.37 14.32 -0.60
CA ASP A 183 -16.45 14.68 0.48
C ASP A 183 -15.21 15.41 -0.04
N GLN A 184 -15.20 16.75 0.10
CA GLN A 184 -14.10 17.60 -0.36
C GLN A 184 -12.78 17.33 0.38
N GLU A 185 -12.83 16.86 1.64
CA GLU A 185 -11.61 16.52 2.39
C GLU A 185 -10.91 15.29 1.78
N ILE A 186 -11.67 14.35 1.21
CA ILE A 186 -11.07 13.24 0.47
C ILE A 186 -10.31 13.74 -0.76
N ILE A 187 -10.91 14.62 -1.57
CA ILE A 187 -10.26 15.19 -2.76
C ILE A 187 -8.99 15.97 -2.39
N LYS A 188 -9.05 16.75 -1.32
CA LYS A 188 -7.90 17.48 -0.79
C LYS A 188 -6.76 16.53 -0.39
N ALA A 189 -7.10 15.48 0.34
CA ALA A 189 -6.13 14.46 0.73
C ALA A 189 -5.54 13.71 -0.48
N VAL A 190 -6.35 13.42 -1.50
CA VAL A 190 -5.88 12.82 -2.78
C VAL A 190 -4.83 13.71 -3.45
N LYS A 191 -5.09 15.02 -3.54
CA LYS A 191 -4.15 15.99 -4.11
C LYS A 191 -2.85 16.08 -3.30
N ASP A 192 -2.95 16.11 -1.97
CA ASP A 192 -1.79 16.16 -1.09
C ASP A 192 -0.96 14.87 -1.15
N ASP A 193 -1.61 13.71 -1.28
CA ASP A 193 -0.93 12.42 -1.46
C ASP A 193 -0.20 12.35 -2.81
N LEU A 194 -0.80 12.88 -3.91
CA LEU A 194 -0.14 12.99 -5.21
C LEU A 194 1.13 13.85 -5.15
N ARG A 195 1.04 15.02 -4.49
CA ARG A 195 2.19 15.90 -4.27
C ARG A 195 3.27 15.20 -3.44
N ALA A 196 2.88 14.54 -2.35
CA ALA A 196 3.79 13.82 -1.47
C ALA A 196 4.59 12.75 -2.22
N VAL A 197 3.93 11.95 -3.07
CA VAL A 197 4.62 10.94 -3.89
C VAL A 197 5.57 11.60 -4.87
N LYS A 198 5.12 12.64 -5.61
CA LYS A 198 5.92 13.32 -6.63
C LYS A 198 7.16 14.00 -6.03
N GLU A 199 7.05 14.55 -4.83
CA GLU A 199 8.13 15.28 -4.16
C GLU A 199 9.15 14.36 -3.48
N ARG A 200 8.69 13.19 -2.96
CA ARG A 200 9.51 12.35 -2.09
C ARG A 200 10.07 11.10 -2.77
N ASP A 201 9.43 10.64 -3.84
CA ASP A 201 9.91 9.47 -4.59
C ASP A 201 10.60 9.92 -5.88
N PRO A 202 11.94 9.83 -5.96
CA PRO A 202 12.68 10.21 -7.16
C PRO A 202 12.36 9.34 -8.38
N ALA A 203 11.78 8.15 -8.19
CA ALA A 203 11.32 7.30 -9.29
C ALA A 203 9.98 7.76 -9.87
N CYS A 204 9.27 8.70 -9.21
CA CYS A 204 8.01 9.24 -9.71
C CYS A 204 8.25 10.32 -10.76
N ILE A 205 8.15 9.97 -12.04
CA ILE A 205 8.46 10.87 -13.17
C ILE A 205 7.40 11.96 -13.38
N SER A 206 6.10 11.67 -13.08
CA SER A 206 4.99 12.59 -13.30
C SER A 206 3.83 12.31 -12.35
N TYR A 207 2.87 13.25 -12.23
CA TYR A 207 1.63 13.01 -11.49
C TYR A 207 0.78 11.92 -12.14
N VAL A 208 0.75 11.86 -13.47
CA VAL A 208 0.09 10.79 -14.23
C VAL A 208 0.69 9.43 -13.89
N HIS A 209 2.03 9.33 -13.84
CA HIS A 209 2.72 8.11 -13.44
C HIS A 209 2.30 7.65 -12.03
N CYS A 210 2.24 8.58 -11.08
CA CYS A 210 1.73 8.29 -9.73
C CYS A 210 0.27 7.81 -9.78
N PHE A 211 -0.60 8.58 -10.42
CA PHE A 211 -2.05 8.35 -10.45
C PHE A 211 -2.43 6.98 -11.02
N VAL A 212 -1.80 6.54 -12.10
CA VAL A 212 -2.18 5.29 -12.78
C VAL A 212 -1.39 4.06 -12.33
N ASN A 213 -0.14 4.21 -11.81
CA ASN A 213 0.77 3.10 -11.60
C ASN A 213 1.18 2.87 -10.15
N PHE A 214 1.19 3.90 -9.28
CA PHE A 214 1.66 3.74 -7.92
C PHE A 214 0.61 3.03 -7.06
N LYS A 215 0.82 1.75 -6.82
CA LYS A 215 -0.13 0.94 -6.06
C LYS A 215 -0.29 1.41 -4.61
N GLY A 216 0.74 2.00 -4.00
CA GLY A 216 0.66 2.58 -2.66
C GLY A 216 -0.27 3.78 -2.61
N PHE A 217 -0.21 4.66 -3.61
CA PHE A 217 -1.17 5.74 -3.77
C PHE A 217 -2.59 5.20 -3.93
N LEU A 218 -2.80 4.26 -4.87
CA LEU A 218 -4.13 3.68 -5.12
C LEU A 218 -4.70 2.95 -3.89
N ALA A 219 -3.86 2.22 -3.15
CA ALA A 219 -4.24 1.56 -1.92
C ALA A 219 -4.69 2.55 -0.82
N CYS A 220 -3.98 3.68 -0.69
CA CYS A 220 -4.34 4.76 0.23
C CYS A 220 -5.72 5.35 -0.15
N GLN A 221 -5.96 5.60 -1.44
CA GLN A 221 -7.26 6.15 -1.88
C GLN A 221 -8.40 5.13 -1.71
N ALA A 222 -8.17 3.84 -1.98
CA ALA A 222 -9.14 2.79 -1.69
C ALA A 222 -9.48 2.73 -0.19
N HIS A 223 -8.46 2.89 0.69
CA HIS A 223 -8.67 2.98 2.13
C HIS A 223 -9.52 4.21 2.51
N ARG A 224 -9.29 5.41 1.93
CA ARG A 224 -10.09 6.60 2.23
C ARG A 224 -11.57 6.38 1.93
N ILE A 225 -11.88 5.72 0.81
CA ILE A 225 -13.25 5.34 0.46
C ILE A 225 -13.81 4.34 1.49
N ALA A 226 -13.05 3.29 1.81
CA ALA A 226 -13.46 2.29 2.79
C ALA A 226 -13.66 2.88 4.19
N HIS A 227 -12.79 3.81 4.62
CA HIS A 227 -12.92 4.51 5.90
C HIS A 227 -14.17 5.39 5.96
N LYS A 228 -14.50 6.11 4.87
CA LYS A 228 -15.74 6.89 4.81
C LYS A 228 -16.97 6.02 4.94
N LEU A 229 -17.01 4.88 4.25
CA LEU A 229 -18.11 3.91 4.37
C LEU A 229 -18.17 3.31 5.78
N TRP A 230 -17.02 3.02 6.39
CA TRP A 230 -16.95 2.55 7.78
C TRP A 230 -17.55 3.56 8.76
N SER A 231 -17.19 4.84 8.62
CA SER A 231 -17.71 5.94 9.45
C SER A 231 -19.22 6.15 9.27
N GLN A 232 -19.76 5.84 8.09
CA GLN A 232 -21.21 5.85 7.80
C GLN A 232 -21.95 4.62 8.32
N GLY A 233 -21.28 3.69 9.01
CA GLY A 233 -21.89 2.43 9.48
C GLY A 233 -21.99 1.33 8.42
N ARG A 234 -21.57 1.56 7.17
CA ARG A 234 -21.60 0.59 6.06
C ARG A 234 -20.39 -0.37 6.14
N LYS A 235 -20.24 -1.02 7.30
CA LYS A 235 -19.03 -1.79 7.67
C LYS A 235 -18.75 -2.97 6.77
N ILE A 236 -19.78 -3.73 6.37
CA ILE A 236 -19.63 -4.91 5.51
C ILE A 236 -19.03 -4.50 4.17
N LEU A 237 -19.49 -3.39 3.61
CA LEU A 237 -19.00 -2.87 2.33
C LEU A 237 -17.56 -2.32 2.46
N ALA A 238 -17.26 -1.65 3.58
CA ALA A 238 -15.91 -1.18 3.87
C ALA A 238 -14.89 -2.34 3.96
N ILE A 239 -15.25 -3.45 4.63
CA ILE A 239 -14.43 -4.67 4.70
C ILE A 239 -14.28 -5.32 3.32
N LEU A 240 -15.33 -5.34 2.51
CA LEU A 240 -15.23 -5.85 1.13
C LEU A 240 -14.20 -5.08 0.31
N ILE A 241 -14.17 -3.74 0.42
CA ILE A 241 -13.18 -2.90 -0.27
C ILE A 241 -11.77 -3.16 0.29
N GLN A 242 -11.61 -3.30 1.62
CA GLN A 242 -10.33 -3.69 2.23
C GLN A 242 -9.82 -5.00 1.64
N ASN A 243 -10.66 -6.04 1.56
CA ASN A 243 -10.29 -7.33 0.97
C ASN A 243 -9.85 -7.19 -0.48
N ARG A 244 -10.61 -6.44 -1.30
CA ARG A 244 -10.23 -6.22 -2.70
C ARG A 244 -8.91 -5.45 -2.82
N ALA A 245 -8.69 -4.44 -1.99
CA ALA A 245 -7.41 -3.72 -1.94
C ALA A 245 -6.25 -4.63 -1.52
N SER A 246 -6.49 -5.55 -0.58
CA SER A 246 -5.48 -6.53 -0.16
C SER A 246 -5.10 -7.48 -1.29
N GLU A 247 -6.08 -8.01 -2.01
CA GLU A 247 -5.84 -8.91 -3.15
C GLU A 247 -5.10 -8.21 -4.31
N VAL A 248 -5.45 -6.96 -4.61
CA VAL A 248 -4.94 -6.22 -5.78
C VAL A 248 -3.62 -5.51 -5.49
N PHE A 249 -3.49 -4.90 -4.31
CA PHE A 249 -2.35 -4.05 -3.98
C PHE A 249 -1.37 -4.69 -2.97
N ALA A 250 -1.68 -5.87 -2.44
CA ALA A 250 -0.89 -6.57 -1.42
C ALA A 250 -0.65 -5.71 -0.16
N VAL A 251 -1.71 -5.04 0.32
CA VAL A 251 -1.75 -4.28 1.57
C VAL A 251 -2.92 -4.74 2.42
N ASP A 252 -2.82 -4.64 3.73
CA ASP A 252 -3.95 -4.90 4.64
C ASP A 252 -4.17 -3.70 5.55
N ILE A 253 -5.04 -2.78 5.12
CA ILE A 253 -5.35 -1.54 5.84
C ILE A 253 -6.79 -1.61 6.30
N HIS A 254 -6.99 -1.76 7.61
CA HIS A 254 -8.34 -1.85 8.19
C HIS A 254 -9.11 -0.53 8.01
N PRO A 255 -10.37 -0.55 7.56
CA PRO A 255 -11.14 0.68 7.29
C PRO A 255 -11.43 1.51 8.54
N GLY A 256 -11.27 0.95 9.74
CA GLY A 256 -11.34 1.69 11.00
C GLY A 256 -10.11 2.56 11.29
N ALA A 257 -8.96 2.30 10.66
CA ALA A 257 -7.75 3.10 10.80
C ALA A 257 -7.99 4.54 10.29
N ARG A 258 -7.37 5.52 10.96
CA ARG A 258 -7.42 6.92 10.55
C ARG A 258 -6.09 7.31 9.93
N ILE A 259 -6.14 7.82 8.72
CA ILE A 259 -4.95 8.20 7.95
C ILE A 259 -5.10 9.66 7.51
N GLY A 260 -4.11 10.49 7.86
CA GLY A 260 -4.01 11.88 7.47
C GLY A 260 -3.78 12.08 5.97
N ARG A 261 -3.27 13.22 5.57
CA ARG A 261 -3.03 13.61 4.18
C ARG A 261 -1.54 13.80 3.90
N GLY A 262 -1.16 13.87 2.63
CA GLY A 262 0.25 13.93 2.24
C GLY A 262 1.00 12.64 2.54
N ILE A 263 0.38 11.51 2.31
CA ILE A 263 0.91 10.18 2.64
C ILE A 263 1.67 9.59 1.47
N LEU A 264 2.87 9.09 1.74
CA LEU A 264 3.61 8.22 0.82
C LEU A 264 3.63 6.79 1.39
N LEU A 265 2.98 5.85 0.70
CA LEU A 265 3.18 4.42 0.89
C LEU A 265 4.13 3.92 -0.19
N ASP A 266 5.43 3.92 0.15
CA ASP A 266 6.47 3.57 -0.81
C ASP A 266 6.53 2.05 -1.04
N HIS A 267 6.42 1.63 -2.31
CA HIS A 267 6.23 0.24 -2.76
C HIS A 267 5.00 -0.47 -2.15
N ALA A 268 4.56 -0.12 -0.98
CA ALA A 268 3.39 -0.57 -0.22
C ALA A 268 3.26 -2.08 0.04
N THR A 269 3.92 -2.96 -0.71
CA THR A 269 3.80 -4.43 -0.55
C THR A 269 3.99 -4.84 0.90
N GLY A 270 3.03 -5.61 1.44
CA GLY A 270 3.10 -6.16 2.79
C GLY A 270 2.85 -5.14 3.92
N VAL A 271 2.38 -3.94 3.61
CA VAL A 271 1.96 -2.97 4.64
C VAL A 271 0.68 -3.45 5.32
N VAL A 272 0.72 -3.52 6.65
CA VAL A 272 -0.42 -3.90 7.50
C VAL A 272 -0.71 -2.78 8.49
N ILE A 273 -1.94 -2.27 8.50
CA ILE A 273 -2.39 -1.19 9.40
C ILE A 273 -3.67 -1.62 10.11
N GLY A 274 -3.58 -1.80 11.43
CA GLY A 274 -4.69 -2.32 12.24
C GLY A 274 -5.79 -1.30 12.53
N GLU A 275 -6.94 -1.81 12.98
CA GLU A 275 -8.23 -1.11 13.12
C GLU A 275 -8.16 0.25 13.85
N THR A 276 -7.44 0.34 14.96
CA THR A 276 -7.41 1.54 15.79
C THR A 276 -6.12 2.37 15.59
N ALA A 277 -5.36 2.07 14.52
CA ALA A 277 -4.19 2.86 14.18
C ALA A 277 -4.58 4.28 13.77
N VAL A 278 -3.71 5.22 14.11
CA VAL A 278 -3.83 6.63 13.69
C VAL A 278 -2.51 7.03 13.06
N ILE A 279 -2.59 7.60 11.88
CA ILE A 279 -1.44 8.10 11.12
C ILE A 279 -1.71 9.58 10.84
N GLY A 280 -0.79 10.44 11.23
CA GLY A 280 -0.85 11.88 11.01
C GLY A 280 -0.62 12.30 9.57
N ASP A 281 -0.41 13.58 9.37
CA ASP A 281 -0.17 14.19 8.07
C ASP A 281 1.31 14.05 7.65
N ASN A 282 1.55 14.04 6.36
CA ASN A 282 2.90 14.02 5.77
C ASN A 282 3.78 12.85 6.23
N VAL A 283 3.20 11.69 6.44
CA VAL A 283 3.90 10.46 6.85
C VAL A 283 4.38 9.68 5.62
N SER A 284 5.59 9.11 5.71
CA SER A 284 6.14 8.19 4.70
C SER A 284 6.34 6.81 5.33
N ILE A 285 5.76 5.78 4.71
CA ILE A 285 5.80 4.38 5.17
C ILE A 285 6.30 3.51 4.02
N LEU A 286 7.36 2.73 4.27
CA LEU A 286 7.91 1.81 3.30
C LEU A 286 7.21 0.44 3.35
N HIS A 287 7.58 -0.43 2.42
CA HIS A 287 7.03 -1.78 2.30
C HIS A 287 7.27 -2.65 3.56
N ASN A 288 6.45 -3.70 3.73
CA ASN A 288 6.50 -4.66 4.84
C ASN A 288 6.43 -4.02 6.24
N VAL A 289 5.84 -2.83 6.38
CA VAL A 289 5.62 -2.20 7.67
C VAL A 289 4.33 -2.73 8.30
N THR A 290 4.40 -3.07 9.60
CA THR A 290 3.24 -3.49 10.38
C THR A 290 2.97 -2.51 11.51
N LEU A 291 1.78 -1.88 11.50
CA LEU A 291 1.23 -1.11 12.62
C LEU A 291 0.19 -1.98 13.33
N GLY A 292 0.64 -2.86 14.21
CA GLY A 292 -0.13 -3.98 14.77
C GLY A 292 -0.49 -3.82 16.25
N GLY A 293 -1.42 -4.67 16.71
CA GLY A 293 -1.71 -4.85 18.14
C GLY A 293 -0.80 -5.89 18.79
N THR A 294 -0.79 -5.94 20.13
CA THR A 294 0.04 -6.90 20.91
C THR A 294 -0.74 -8.05 21.52
N GLY A 295 -1.98 -8.30 21.12
CA GLY A 295 -2.74 -9.40 21.70
C GLY A 295 -4.24 -9.28 21.55
N LYS A 296 -5.00 -10.00 22.41
CA LYS A 296 -6.47 -10.13 22.33
C LYS A 296 -7.23 -8.97 22.98
N ALA A 297 -6.56 -7.89 23.43
CA ALA A 297 -7.23 -6.77 24.06
C ALA A 297 -8.19 -6.11 23.07
N CYS A 298 -9.41 -5.83 23.54
CA CYS A 298 -10.39 -5.02 22.81
C CYS A 298 -10.08 -3.53 22.98
N GLY A 299 -10.65 -2.69 22.10
CA GLY A 299 -10.50 -1.24 22.19
C GLY A 299 -9.26 -0.72 21.48
N ASP A 300 -8.68 0.35 22.02
CA ASP A 300 -7.55 1.05 21.41
C ASP A 300 -6.24 0.30 21.64
N ARG A 301 -5.75 -0.38 20.59
CA ARG A 301 -4.65 -1.35 20.66
C ARG A 301 -3.57 -1.21 19.59
N HIS A 302 -3.69 -0.22 18.70
CA HIS A 302 -2.76 -0.03 17.59
C HIS A 302 -1.99 1.29 17.71
N PRO A 303 -0.85 1.43 17.00
CA PRO A 303 0.03 2.60 17.09
C PRO A 303 -0.63 3.92 16.72
N LYS A 304 -0.07 5.00 17.27
CA LYS A 304 -0.38 6.41 16.95
C LYS A 304 0.86 7.05 16.38
N ILE A 305 0.86 7.26 15.09
CA ILE A 305 1.96 7.86 14.33
C ILE A 305 1.68 9.35 14.18
N GLY A 306 2.62 10.18 14.61
CA GLY A 306 2.56 11.62 14.49
C GLY A 306 2.83 12.13 13.07
N ASP A 307 2.77 13.45 12.90
CA ASP A 307 2.99 14.10 11.61
C ASP A 307 4.45 14.03 11.18
N GLY A 308 4.69 13.94 9.89
CA GLY A 308 6.04 13.99 9.33
C GLY A 308 6.95 12.80 9.70
N VAL A 309 6.39 11.70 10.19
CA VAL A 309 7.15 10.49 10.57
C VAL A 309 7.60 9.71 9.34
N LEU A 310 8.82 9.18 9.40
CA LEU A 310 9.36 8.22 8.42
C LEU A 310 9.48 6.84 9.06
N ILE A 311 8.86 5.83 8.44
CA ILE A 311 8.93 4.44 8.88
C ILE A 311 9.63 3.59 7.82
N GLY A 312 10.83 3.12 8.15
CA GLY A 312 11.67 2.30 7.28
C GLY A 312 11.09 0.91 6.99
N ALA A 313 11.53 0.31 5.90
CA ALA A 313 11.03 -0.98 5.43
C ALA A 313 11.14 -2.10 6.48
N GLY A 314 10.14 -3.00 6.51
CA GLY A 314 10.16 -4.16 7.40
C GLY A 314 9.98 -3.83 8.88
N THR A 315 9.61 -2.61 9.24
CA THR A 315 9.41 -2.18 10.63
C THR A 315 8.11 -2.73 11.20
N CYS A 316 8.16 -3.17 12.46
CA CYS A 316 6.98 -3.52 13.25
C CYS A 316 6.80 -2.53 14.40
N VAL A 317 5.70 -1.78 14.43
CA VAL A 317 5.28 -0.96 15.58
C VAL A 317 4.09 -1.66 16.22
N LEU A 318 4.24 -2.13 17.47
CA LEU A 318 3.27 -3.03 18.08
C LEU A 318 2.68 -2.46 19.37
N GLY A 319 1.35 -2.50 19.45
CA GLY A 319 0.59 -2.02 20.61
C GLY A 319 0.15 -0.56 20.46
N ASN A 320 -0.57 -0.06 21.46
CA ASN A 320 -0.97 1.34 21.53
C ASN A 320 0.23 2.22 21.90
N VAL A 321 1.18 2.33 20.99
CA VAL A 321 2.45 3.06 21.15
C VAL A 321 2.39 4.36 20.37
N ARG A 322 2.90 5.45 20.94
CA ARG A 322 2.99 6.74 20.27
C ARG A 322 4.36 6.93 19.64
N ILE A 323 4.38 7.25 18.35
CA ILE A 323 5.54 7.74 17.61
C ILE A 323 5.36 9.25 17.44
N GLY A 324 6.23 10.03 18.02
CA GLY A 324 6.13 11.51 18.03
C GLY A 324 6.39 12.12 16.65
N ASP A 325 5.93 13.36 16.48
CA ASP A 325 6.00 14.08 15.22
C ASP A 325 7.44 14.21 14.71
N GLY A 326 7.65 14.02 13.42
CA GLY A 326 8.98 14.08 12.81
C GLY A 326 9.96 13.03 13.31
N ALA A 327 9.51 11.96 13.97
CA ALA A 327 10.38 10.86 14.33
C ALA A 327 10.75 9.99 13.12
N LYS A 328 11.88 9.30 13.21
CA LYS A 328 12.35 8.32 12.22
C LYS A 328 12.48 6.95 12.85
N ILE A 329 11.91 5.95 12.20
CA ILE A 329 12.08 4.55 12.58
C ILE A 329 12.92 3.87 11.49
N GLY A 330 14.09 3.38 11.87
CA GLY A 330 14.99 2.71 10.92
C GLY A 330 14.44 1.37 10.46
N ALA A 331 14.85 0.95 9.26
CA ALA A 331 14.37 -0.29 8.65
C ALA A 331 14.61 -1.52 9.56
N GLY A 332 13.69 -2.50 9.49
CA GLY A 332 13.77 -3.74 10.26
C GLY A 332 13.59 -3.59 11.77
N SER A 333 13.18 -2.43 12.27
CA SER A 333 13.04 -2.17 13.70
C SER A 333 11.76 -2.76 14.28
N VAL A 334 11.81 -3.17 15.56
CA VAL A 334 10.64 -3.61 16.34
C VAL A 334 10.41 -2.63 17.48
N VAL A 335 9.38 -1.80 17.35
CA VAL A 335 9.06 -0.72 18.30
C VAL A 335 7.94 -1.15 19.21
N LEU A 336 8.25 -1.23 20.52
CA LEU A 336 7.34 -1.67 21.58
C LEU A 336 7.09 -0.58 22.63
N LYS A 337 7.75 0.59 22.49
CA LYS A 337 7.67 1.71 23.43
C LYS A 337 7.54 3.01 22.68
N PRO A 338 6.96 4.06 23.31
CA PRO A 338 6.86 5.36 22.68
C PRO A 338 8.22 5.92 22.23
N VAL A 339 8.21 6.59 21.07
CA VAL A 339 9.37 7.28 20.49
C VAL A 339 9.13 8.77 20.55
N PRO A 340 10.04 9.57 21.14
CA PRO A 340 9.87 11.02 21.25
C PRO A 340 9.87 11.72 19.89
N PRO A 341 9.27 12.92 19.78
CA PRO A 341 9.29 13.70 18.56
C PRO A 341 10.72 14.00 18.08
N ARG A 342 10.92 14.00 16.75
CA ARG A 342 12.18 14.37 16.10
C ARG A 342 13.38 13.56 16.57
N THR A 343 13.16 12.28 16.89
CA THR A 343 14.24 11.35 17.26
C THR A 343 14.25 10.14 16.36
N THR A 344 15.38 9.44 16.31
CA THR A 344 15.53 8.19 15.55
C THR A 344 15.52 7.00 16.48
N ALA A 345 14.70 5.98 16.17
CA ALA A 345 14.69 4.69 16.84
C ALA A 345 15.05 3.56 15.88
N VAL A 346 15.96 2.66 16.27
CA VAL A 346 16.45 1.57 15.41
C VAL A 346 16.66 0.27 16.20
N GLY A 347 16.54 -0.84 15.52
CA GLY A 347 16.88 -2.17 16.02
C GLY A 347 15.71 -3.01 16.53
N ASN A 348 16.01 -4.22 16.97
CA ASN A 348 15.05 -5.18 17.51
C ASN A 348 15.54 -5.72 18.88
N PRO A 349 14.94 -5.30 20.01
CA PRO A 349 13.97 -4.22 20.16
C PRO A 349 14.57 -2.83 19.87
N ALA A 350 13.76 -1.90 19.34
CA ALA A 350 14.22 -0.57 18.95
C ALA A 350 14.73 0.25 20.14
N ARG A 351 15.82 0.98 19.91
CA ARG A 351 16.44 1.92 20.84
C ARG A 351 16.65 3.28 20.18
N LEU A 352 16.62 4.32 20.99
CA LEU A 352 16.88 5.69 20.52
C LEU A 352 18.37 5.86 20.20
N VAL A 353 18.65 6.47 19.06
CA VAL A 353 20.00 6.90 18.68
C VAL A 353 20.42 8.02 19.62
N GLY A 354 21.66 7.97 20.14
CA GLY A 354 22.15 8.85 21.21
C GLY A 354 21.75 8.43 22.63
N GLY A 355 20.93 7.35 22.76
CA GLY A 355 20.51 6.82 24.05
C GLY A 355 19.23 7.46 24.60
N LYS A 356 18.74 6.94 25.73
CA LYS A 356 17.45 7.34 26.31
C LYS A 356 17.50 8.72 26.96
N GLU A 357 18.63 9.04 27.60
CA GLU A 357 18.78 10.26 28.39
C GLU A 357 19.12 11.49 27.54
N ASN A 358 19.81 11.27 26.42
CA ASN A 358 20.20 12.34 25.51
C ASN A 358 20.02 11.89 24.03
N PRO A 359 18.78 11.67 23.58
CA PRO A 359 18.53 11.24 22.20
C PRO A 359 18.92 12.34 21.22
N ILE A 360 19.58 11.95 20.13
CA ILE A 360 19.93 12.87 19.05
C ILE A 360 18.65 13.33 18.37
N ARG A 361 18.49 14.64 18.26
CA ARG A 361 17.33 15.26 17.61
C ARG A 361 17.59 15.54 16.14
N LEU A 362 16.57 15.28 15.33
CA LEU A 362 16.60 15.56 13.90
C LEU A 362 16.28 17.04 13.63
N ASP A 363 17.10 17.69 12.84
CA ASP A 363 16.89 19.08 12.40
C ASP A 363 15.85 19.18 11.29
N LYS A 364 15.82 18.19 10.39
CA LYS A 364 14.89 18.13 9.26
C LYS A 364 13.77 17.12 9.53
N ILE A 365 12.64 17.29 8.85
CA ILE A 365 11.52 16.34 8.89
C ILE A 365 11.87 15.12 8.02
N PRO A 366 12.00 13.92 8.61
CA PRO A 366 12.56 12.77 7.90
C PRO A 366 11.65 12.24 6.78
N SER A 367 10.34 12.37 6.91
CA SER A 367 9.42 11.95 5.85
C SER A 367 9.54 12.79 4.59
N LEU A 368 9.96 14.04 4.70
CA LEU A 368 10.17 14.93 3.55
C LEU A 368 11.54 14.74 2.89
N THR A 369 12.55 14.41 3.69
CA THR A 369 13.92 14.20 3.18
C THR A 369 14.14 12.79 2.66
N MET A 370 13.31 11.83 3.07
CA MET A 370 13.45 10.40 2.80
C MET A 370 14.84 9.86 3.16
N ASP A 371 15.50 10.49 4.12
CA ASP A 371 16.82 10.09 4.59
C ASP A 371 16.72 8.88 5.52
N HIS A 372 17.09 7.72 5.00
CA HIS A 372 17.06 6.45 5.72
C HIS A 372 18.35 6.13 6.48
N THR A 373 19.47 6.76 6.13
CA THR A 373 20.82 6.28 6.48
C THR A 373 21.65 7.22 7.32
N SER A 374 21.27 8.50 7.49
CA SER A 374 22.10 9.48 8.22
C SER A 374 22.48 9.04 9.64
N HIS A 375 21.63 8.27 10.30
CA HIS A 375 21.90 7.73 11.64
C HIS A 375 22.99 6.64 11.65
N VAL A 376 23.31 6.03 10.50
CA VAL A 376 24.33 4.97 10.38
C VAL A 376 25.73 5.57 10.39
N SER A 377 25.92 6.77 9.85
CA SER A 377 27.24 7.45 9.81
C SER A 377 27.77 7.82 11.20
N GLU A 378 26.87 7.94 12.20
CA GLU A 378 27.24 8.18 13.60
C GLU A 378 27.63 6.89 14.35
N TRP A 379 27.45 5.73 13.73
CA TRP A 379 27.73 4.40 14.28
C TRP A 379 28.87 3.72 13.51
N SER A 380 29.99 4.45 13.33
CA SER A 380 31.16 3.95 12.58
C SER A 380 31.73 2.62 13.10
N ASP A 381 31.38 2.21 14.33
CA ASP A 381 31.82 0.96 14.95
C ASP A 381 30.99 -0.28 14.55
N TYR A 382 29.95 -0.13 13.72
CA TYR A 382 29.06 -1.22 13.30
C TYR A 382 29.02 -1.45 11.78
N VAL A 383 29.88 -0.80 11.01
CA VAL A 383 30.01 -1.11 9.58
C VAL A 383 30.95 -2.30 9.45
N ILE A 384 30.37 -3.45 9.09
CA ILE A 384 31.11 -4.67 8.74
C ILE A 384 31.84 -4.45 7.41
#